data_d19f403b5be5ab0deed950d39bc69463
#
_entry.id   d19f403b5be5ab0deed950d39bc69463
#
_cell.length_a   1.000
_cell.length_b   1.000
_cell.length_c   1.000
_cell.angle_alpha   90.00
_cell.angle_beta   90.00
_cell.angle_gamma   90.00
#
_symmetry.space_group_name_H-M   'P 1'
#
loop_
_entity.id
_entity.type
_entity.pdbx_description
1 polymer ?
#
loop_
_entity_poly.entity_id
_entity_poly.type
_entity_poly.pdbx_seq_one_letter_code
_entity_poly.pdbx_strand_id
1 'polypeptide(L)'
;MELSIIFLPLIASIVSGFFGRYIGDRNSEIVTSALVSISALLSIYVLYQVIVNQYEENIVIATWISSGSLDVNWSMLIDPLSAVMLVVVTSVSALVHIYSIGYMSHDPHKPRFMAYLSLFTFAMLMLVTSDNFIQLFFGWEGVGLCSYFLIGFWFKKESANAAAIKAFVVNRVCLLYTSPSPRDPKTSRMPSSA
;
A
#
# COMPACT_ATOMS: atom_id res chain seq x y z
N MET A 1 -6.57 17.12 0.69
CA MET A 1 -7.46 15.97 0.84
C MET A 1 -6.79 14.68 0.41
N GLU A 2 -6.13 14.69 -0.72
CA GLU A 2 -5.50 13.54 -1.36
C GLU A 2 -4.45 12.86 -0.46
N LEU A 3 -3.60 13.67 0.16
CA LEU A 3 -2.61 13.18 1.13
C LEU A 3 -3.25 12.44 2.31
N SER A 4 -4.42 12.88 2.75
CA SER A 4 -5.12 12.23 3.87
C SER A 4 -5.53 10.80 3.52
N ILE A 5 -5.86 10.49 2.27
CA ILE A 5 -6.24 9.14 1.82
C ILE A 5 -5.10 8.15 2.11
N ILE A 6 -3.86 8.55 1.80
CA ILE A 6 -2.68 7.71 1.97
C ILE A 6 -2.23 7.66 3.43
N PHE A 7 -2.20 8.82 4.10
CA PHE A 7 -1.64 8.88 5.45
C PHE A 7 -2.58 8.38 6.55
N LEU A 8 -3.90 8.36 6.35
CA LEU A 8 -4.84 7.82 7.33
C LEU A 8 -4.57 6.33 7.65
N PRO A 9 -4.37 5.43 6.67
CA PRO A 9 -3.98 4.05 6.98
C PRO A 9 -2.61 3.94 7.66
N LEU A 10 -1.66 4.83 7.35
CA LEU A 10 -0.37 4.87 8.04
C LEU A 10 -0.54 5.25 9.51
N ILE A 11 -1.32 6.29 9.80
CA ILE A 11 -1.64 6.70 11.18
C ILE A 11 -2.34 5.56 11.92
N ALA A 12 -3.30 4.90 11.27
CA ALA A 12 -3.98 3.73 11.81
C ALA A 12 -3.00 2.62 12.20
N SER A 13 -2.03 2.33 11.31
CA SER A 13 -0.98 1.34 11.57
C SER A 13 -0.08 1.73 12.74
N ILE A 14 0.37 2.98 12.80
CA ILE A 14 1.22 3.50 13.90
C ILE A 14 0.47 3.43 15.24
N VAL A 15 -0.78 3.93 15.27
CA VAL A 15 -1.60 3.93 16.48
C VAL A 15 -1.86 2.51 16.97
N SER A 16 -2.23 1.60 16.09
CA SER A 16 -2.49 0.21 16.47
C SER A 16 -1.20 -0.55 16.83
N GLY A 17 -0.10 -0.33 16.10
CA GLY A 17 1.16 -1.03 16.30
C GLY A 17 1.88 -0.64 17.58
N PHE A 18 2.02 0.66 17.84
CA PHE A 18 2.76 1.17 19.00
C PHE A 18 1.89 1.37 20.24
N PHE A 19 0.69 1.87 20.06
CA PHE A 19 -0.21 2.20 21.15
C PHE A 19 -1.32 1.17 21.38
N GLY A 20 -1.46 0.14 20.55
CA GLY A 20 -2.50 -0.87 20.65
C GLY A 20 -2.56 -1.55 22.03
N ARG A 21 -1.41 -1.71 22.68
CA ARG A 21 -1.30 -2.28 24.03
C ARG A 21 -1.89 -1.37 25.13
N TYR A 22 -1.83 -0.06 24.92
CA TYR A 22 -2.36 0.94 25.87
C TYR A 22 -3.84 1.25 25.61
N ILE A 23 -4.24 1.28 24.35
CA ILE A 23 -5.60 1.63 23.91
C ILE A 23 -6.55 0.47 24.14
N GLY A 24 -6.03 -0.77 24.15
CA GLY A 24 -6.80 -1.99 24.25
C GLY A 24 -7.24 -2.54 22.88
N ASP A 25 -7.49 -3.83 22.84
CA ASP A 25 -7.72 -4.59 21.60
C ASP A 25 -8.93 -4.05 20.82
N ARG A 26 -10.06 -3.87 21.50
CA ARG A 26 -11.31 -3.43 20.87
C ARG A 26 -11.24 -2.01 20.31
N ASN A 27 -10.62 -1.11 21.03
CA ASN A 27 -10.49 0.28 20.58
C ASN A 27 -9.51 0.39 19.40
N SER A 28 -8.45 -0.42 19.40
CA SER A 28 -7.52 -0.52 18.27
C SER A 28 -8.21 -1.00 17.00
N GLU A 29 -9.06 -2.03 17.07
CA GLU A 29 -9.86 -2.52 15.96
C GLU A 29 -10.81 -1.44 15.41
N ILE A 30 -11.49 -0.70 16.30
CA ILE A 30 -12.43 0.35 15.90
C ILE A 30 -11.69 1.51 15.23
N VAL A 31 -10.60 1.98 15.85
CA VAL A 31 -9.82 3.12 15.32
C VAL A 31 -9.25 2.82 13.94
N THR A 32 -8.62 1.65 13.77
CA THR A 32 -8.06 1.26 12.46
C THR A 32 -9.14 1.13 11.39
N SER A 33 -10.24 0.45 11.70
CA SER A 33 -11.36 0.28 10.75
C SER A 33 -12.03 1.62 10.42
N ALA A 34 -12.18 2.52 11.38
CA ALA A 34 -12.74 3.84 11.16
C ALA A 34 -11.85 4.70 10.25
N LEU A 35 -10.53 4.75 10.53
CA LEU A 35 -9.59 5.55 9.73
C LEU A 35 -9.49 5.04 8.28
N VAL A 36 -9.46 3.72 8.06
CA VAL A 36 -9.46 3.15 6.72
C VAL A 36 -10.80 3.37 6.01
N SER A 37 -11.93 3.31 6.74
CA SER A 37 -13.25 3.63 6.15
C SER A 37 -13.38 5.10 5.74
N ILE A 38 -12.82 6.02 6.54
CA ILE A 38 -12.74 7.43 6.18
C ILE A 38 -11.89 7.61 4.92
N SER A 39 -10.74 6.94 4.83
CA SER A 39 -9.90 6.95 3.64
C SER A 39 -10.68 6.45 2.40
N ALA A 40 -11.52 5.42 2.54
CA ALA A 40 -12.37 4.92 1.46
C ALA A 40 -13.42 5.94 1.02
N LEU A 41 -14.05 6.65 1.94
CA LEU A 41 -15.01 7.72 1.60
C LEU A 41 -14.32 8.90 0.88
N LEU A 42 -13.12 9.28 1.33
CA LEU A 42 -12.34 10.32 0.68
C LEU A 42 -11.90 9.91 -0.73
N SER A 43 -11.53 8.64 -0.95
CA SER A 43 -11.17 8.15 -2.28
C SER A 43 -12.34 8.19 -3.27
N ILE A 44 -13.56 7.87 -2.81
CA ILE A 44 -14.79 8.01 -3.62
C ILE A 44 -15.03 9.47 -4.00
N TYR A 45 -14.80 10.39 -3.06
CA TYR A 45 -14.94 11.82 -3.34
C TYR A 45 -13.89 12.30 -4.38
N VAL A 46 -12.63 11.86 -4.27
CA VAL A 46 -11.59 12.18 -5.27
C VAL A 46 -11.94 11.61 -6.64
N LEU A 47 -12.43 10.37 -6.71
CA LEU A 47 -12.90 9.79 -7.97
C LEU A 47 -14.02 10.63 -8.60
N TYR A 48 -14.98 11.10 -7.79
CA TYR A 48 -16.02 11.99 -8.27
C TYR A 48 -15.46 13.30 -8.86
N GLN A 49 -14.46 13.90 -8.19
CA GLN A 49 -13.79 15.12 -8.67
C GLN A 49 -13.04 14.87 -10.00
N VAL A 50 -12.34 13.75 -10.12
CA VAL A 50 -11.61 13.38 -11.34
C VAL A 50 -12.57 13.18 -12.51
N ILE A 51 -13.71 12.51 -12.29
CA ILE A 51 -14.68 12.23 -13.38
C ILE A 51 -15.44 13.48 -13.80
N VAL A 52 -15.92 14.28 -12.83
CA VAL A 52 -16.80 15.41 -13.11
C VAL A 52 -16.03 16.66 -13.51
N ASN A 53 -14.95 16.95 -12.80
CA ASN A 53 -14.18 18.19 -12.98
C ASN A 53 -12.91 17.98 -13.83
N GLN A 54 -12.65 16.76 -14.33
CA GLN A 54 -11.43 16.40 -15.05
C GLN A 54 -10.17 16.82 -14.27
N TYR A 55 -10.24 16.63 -12.95
CA TYR A 55 -9.16 17.00 -12.04
C TYR A 55 -8.02 15.99 -12.16
N GLU A 56 -6.88 16.46 -12.62
CA GLU A 56 -5.62 15.71 -12.64
C GLU A 56 -4.56 16.55 -11.94
N GLU A 57 -3.85 15.98 -11.00
CA GLU A 57 -2.83 16.68 -10.24
C GLU A 57 -1.66 15.76 -9.91
N ASN A 58 -0.45 16.34 -10.01
CA ASN A 58 0.76 15.72 -9.50
C ASN A 58 1.25 16.51 -8.28
N ILE A 59 1.07 15.95 -7.10
CA ILE A 59 1.39 16.57 -5.82
C ILE A 59 2.80 16.13 -5.42
N VAL A 60 3.77 17.00 -5.55
CA VAL A 60 5.13 16.76 -5.05
C VAL A 60 5.17 16.99 -3.54
N ILE A 61 5.47 15.92 -2.78
CA ILE A 61 5.54 15.94 -1.31
C ILE A 61 6.92 16.35 -0.84
N ALA A 62 7.96 15.76 -1.42
CA ALA A 62 9.35 16.03 -1.06
C ALA A 62 10.29 15.64 -2.21
N THR A 63 11.45 16.29 -2.28
CA THR A 63 12.57 15.81 -3.10
C THR A 63 13.27 14.68 -2.38
N TRP A 64 13.42 13.53 -3.04
CA TRP A 64 14.01 12.35 -2.42
C TRP A 64 15.50 12.19 -2.78
N ILE A 65 15.78 12.13 -4.08
CA ILE A 65 17.14 11.96 -4.58
C ILE A 65 17.37 13.04 -5.63
N SER A 66 18.40 13.87 -5.43
CA SER A 66 18.86 14.84 -6.42
C SER A 66 20.37 14.63 -6.60
N SER A 67 20.76 14.10 -7.77
CA SER A 67 22.16 13.82 -8.11
C SER A 67 22.42 14.06 -9.59
N GLY A 68 23.04 15.18 -9.91
CA GLY A 68 23.33 15.56 -11.28
C GLY A 68 22.09 15.77 -12.12
N SER A 69 21.87 14.92 -13.12
CA SER A 69 20.67 14.96 -13.99
C SER A 69 19.51 14.08 -13.48
N LEU A 70 19.70 13.38 -12.37
CA LEU A 70 18.68 12.51 -11.78
C LEU A 70 17.99 13.23 -10.62
N ASP A 71 16.77 13.69 -10.85
CA ASP A 71 15.90 14.25 -9.82
C ASP A 71 14.71 13.33 -9.63
N VAL A 72 14.62 12.70 -8.45
CA VAL A 72 13.52 11.83 -8.05
C VAL A 72 12.77 12.49 -6.91
N ASN A 73 11.52 12.80 -7.16
CA ASN A 73 10.63 13.39 -6.18
C ASN A 73 9.72 12.30 -5.57
N TRP A 74 9.38 12.49 -4.31
CA TRP A 74 8.29 11.76 -3.71
C TRP A 74 7.00 12.50 -4.06
N SER A 75 6.25 11.94 -4.99
CA SER A 75 5.08 12.59 -5.57
C SER A 75 3.87 11.66 -5.57
N MET A 76 2.71 12.25 -5.72
CA MET A 76 1.43 11.55 -5.78
C MET A 76 0.72 11.98 -7.06
N LEU A 77 0.62 11.03 -8.00
CA LEU A 77 -0.09 11.23 -9.25
C LEU A 77 -1.55 10.84 -9.10
N ILE A 78 -2.44 11.79 -9.35
CA ILE A 78 -3.88 11.56 -9.40
C ILE A 78 -4.33 11.76 -10.84
N ASP A 79 -4.58 10.63 -11.48
CA ASP A 79 -5.16 10.49 -12.80
C ASP A 79 -6.43 9.61 -12.74
N PRO A 80 -7.21 9.48 -13.79
CA PRO A 80 -8.40 8.62 -13.79
C PRO A 80 -8.12 7.18 -13.40
N LEU A 81 -6.95 6.64 -13.79
CA LEU A 81 -6.56 5.27 -13.47
C LEU A 81 -6.24 5.12 -11.97
N SER A 82 -5.40 6.00 -11.43
CA SER A 82 -5.04 5.98 -10.01
C SER A 82 -6.26 6.24 -9.12
N ALA A 83 -7.17 7.14 -9.51
CA ALA A 83 -8.40 7.42 -8.77
C ALA A 83 -9.32 6.19 -8.66
N VAL A 84 -9.52 5.45 -9.75
CA VAL A 84 -10.27 4.18 -9.71
C VAL A 84 -9.58 3.17 -8.81
N MET A 85 -8.27 3.02 -8.92
CA MET A 85 -7.50 2.09 -8.10
C MET A 85 -7.50 2.48 -6.62
N LEU A 86 -7.45 3.77 -6.29
CA LEU A 86 -7.60 4.27 -4.92
C LEU A 86 -8.93 3.79 -4.31
N VAL A 87 -10.05 3.93 -5.03
CA VAL A 87 -11.36 3.48 -4.54
C VAL A 87 -11.40 1.98 -4.36
N VAL A 88 -10.88 1.20 -5.32
CA VAL A 88 -10.87 -0.26 -5.22
C VAL A 88 -10.06 -0.71 -4.00
N VAL A 89 -8.82 -0.21 -3.85
CA VAL A 89 -7.91 -0.60 -2.76
C VAL A 89 -8.50 -0.22 -1.39
N THR A 90 -8.97 1.02 -1.24
CA THR A 90 -9.49 1.50 0.06
C THR A 90 -10.81 0.84 0.43
N SER A 91 -11.72 0.62 -0.53
CA SER A 91 -13.00 -0.05 -0.27
C SER A 91 -12.83 -1.49 0.14
N VAL A 92 -12.02 -2.25 -0.60
CA VAL A 92 -11.71 -3.65 -0.24
C VAL A 92 -11.01 -3.71 1.11
N SER A 93 -10.03 -2.81 1.36
CA SER A 93 -9.34 -2.75 2.64
C SER A 93 -10.29 -2.43 3.80
N ALA A 94 -11.22 -1.49 3.64
CA ALA A 94 -12.21 -1.17 4.66
C ALA A 94 -13.10 -2.39 4.99
N LEU A 95 -13.58 -3.10 3.98
CA LEU A 95 -14.37 -4.32 4.16
C LEU A 95 -13.56 -5.41 4.89
N VAL A 96 -12.30 -5.60 4.51
CA VAL A 96 -11.42 -6.58 5.16
C VAL A 96 -11.14 -6.20 6.62
N HIS A 97 -10.94 -4.90 6.94
CA HIS A 97 -10.79 -4.45 8.33
C HIS A 97 -12.03 -4.76 9.16
N ILE A 98 -13.23 -4.45 8.65
CA ILE A 98 -14.49 -4.75 9.35
C ILE A 98 -14.66 -6.26 9.55
N TYR A 99 -14.39 -7.06 8.51
CA TYR A 99 -14.44 -8.53 8.60
C TYR A 99 -13.45 -9.07 9.64
N SER A 100 -12.25 -8.48 9.71
CA SER A 100 -11.17 -8.92 10.60
C SER A 100 -11.50 -8.74 12.08
N ILE A 101 -12.40 -7.82 12.45
CA ILE A 101 -12.89 -7.66 13.82
C ILE A 101 -13.54 -8.96 14.32
N GLY A 102 -14.38 -9.57 13.49
CA GLY A 102 -15.01 -10.87 13.81
C GLY A 102 -14.03 -12.04 13.70
N TYR A 103 -13.22 -12.05 12.62
CA TYR A 103 -12.29 -13.14 12.35
C TYR A 103 -11.24 -13.33 13.44
N MET A 104 -10.67 -12.21 13.94
CA MET A 104 -9.62 -12.21 14.97
C MET A 104 -10.16 -12.21 16.40
N SER A 105 -11.48 -12.38 16.61
CA SER A 105 -12.12 -12.25 17.93
C SER A 105 -11.52 -13.14 19.00
N HIS A 106 -10.95 -14.27 18.65
CA HIS A 106 -10.34 -15.24 19.59
C HIS A 106 -8.81 -15.17 19.69
N ASP A 107 -8.15 -14.30 18.90
CA ASP A 107 -6.69 -14.17 18.89
C ASP A 107 -6.23 -13.11 19.89
N PRO A 108 -5.19 -13.36 20.70
CA PRO A 108 -4.66 -12.40 21.68
C PRO A 108 -3.83 -11.26 21.05
N HIS A 109 -3.53 -11.31 19.76
CA HIS A 109 -2.64 -10.35 19.08
C HIS A 109 -3.36 -9.48 18.03
N LYS A 110 -4.62 -9.15 18.27
CA LYS A 110 -5.46 -8.37 17.36
C LYS A 110 -4.86 -7.03 16.92
N PRO A 111 -4.31 -6.18 17.82
CA PRO A 111 -3.75 -4.88 17.41
C PRO A 111 -2.62 -5.01 16.42
N ARG A 112 -1.77 -6.04 16.59
CA ARG A 112 -0.65 -6.30 15.67
C ARG A 112 -1.14 -6.70 14.27
N PHE A 113 -2.19 -7.51 14.19
CA PHE A 113 -2.80 -7.88 12.92
C PHE A 113 -3.38 -6.67 12.19
N MET A 114 -4.17 -5.85 12.92
CA MET A 114 -4.77 -4.64 12.37
C MET A 114 -3.72 -3.62 11.93
N ALA A 115 -2.60 -3.51 12.66
CA ALA A 115 -1.48 -2.66 12.27
C ALA A 115 -0.84 -3.11 10.96
N TYR A 116 -0.59 -4.41 10.79
CA TYR A 116 -0.02 -4.93 9.54
C TYR A 116 -0.96 -4.78 8.35
N LEU A 117 -2.27 -4.97 8.57
CA LEU A 117 -3.28 -4.79 7.54
C LEU A 117 -3.39 -3.33 7.08
N SER A 118 -3.36 -2.39 8.03
CA SER A 118 -3.34 -0.95 7.74
C SER A 118 -2.05 -0.52 7.04
N LEU A 119 -0.89 -1.08 7.46
CA LEU A 119 0.39 -0.81 6.81
C LEU A 119 0.42 -1.35 5.37
N PHE A 120 -0.16 -2.52 5.14
CA PHE A 120 -0.33 -3.07 3.79
C PHE A 120 -1.15 -2.13 2.91
N THR A 121 -2.26 -1.62 3.44
CA THR A 121 -3.09 -0.64 2.71
C THR A 121 -2.32 0.62 2.37
N PHE A 122 -1.55 1.17 3.31
CA PHE A 122 -0.69 2.32 3.06
C PHE A 122 0.32 2.05 1.94
N ALA A 123 1.06 0.92 2.01
CA ALA A 123 2.05 0.57 1.00
C ALA A 123 1.42 0.39 -0.40
N MET A 124 0.21 -0.20 -0.45
CA MET A 124 -0.53 -0.36 -1.70
C MET A 124 -0.99 0.99 -2.28
N LEU A 125 -1.43 1.92 -1.44
CA LEU A 125 -1.81 3.27 -1.88
C LEU A 125 -0.58 4.04 -2.41
N MET A 126 0.57 3.92 -1.75
CA MET A 126 1.84 4.49 -2.22
C MET A 126 2.26 3.93 -3.58
N LEU A 127 2.04 2.63 -3.80
CA LEU A 127 2.32 1.98 -5.07
C LEU A 127 1.45 2.53 -6.20
N VAL A 128 0.13 2.61 -5.96
CA VAL A 128 -0.85 2.99 -6.97
C VAL A 128 -0.74 4.46 -7.39
N THR A 129 -0.34 5.33 -6.47
CA THR A 129 -0.18 6.77 -6.72
C THR A 129 1.24 7.18 -7.11
N SER A 130 2.14 6.23 -7.36
CA SER A 130 3.52 6.53 -7.69
C SER A 130 3.62 7.19 -9.08
N ASP A 131 4.39 8.29 -9.15
CA ASP A 131 4.68 9.03 -10.37
C ASP A 131 5.97 8.56 -11.06
N ASN A 132 6.82 7.85 -10.34
CA ASN A 132 8.10 7.39 -10.86
C ASN A 132 8.42 5.95 -10.45
N PHE A 133 9.29 5.30 -11.25
CA PHE A 133 9.64 3.89 -11.05
C PHE A 133 10.33 3.60 -9.71
N ILE A 134 11.07 4.56 -9.14
CA ILE A 134 11.77 4.36 -7.87
C ILE A 134 10.76 4.33 -6.73
N GLN A 135 9.78 5.22 -6.75
CA GLN A 135 8.69 5.23 -5.78
C GLN A 135 7.78 4.00 -5.94
N LEU A 136 7.49 3.60 -7.19
CA LEU A 136 6.75 2.37 -7.49
C LEU A 136 7.47 1.14 -6.93
N PHE A 137 8.79 1.05 -7.13
CA PHE A 137 9.61 -0.01 -6.55
C PHE A 137 9.54 -0.02 -5.01
N PHE A 138 9.64 1.14 -4.38
CA PHE A 138 9.50 1.28 -2.93
C PHE A 138 8.14 0.79 -2.43
N GLY A 139 7.05 1.19 -3.09
CA GLY A 139 5.69 0.75 -2.76
C GLY A 139 5.53 -0.77 -2.89
N TRP A 140 6.07 -1.35 -3.97
CA TRP A 140 6.03 -2.79 -4.22
C TRP A 140 6.80 -3.59 -3.15
N GLU A 141 7.99 -3.15 -2.79
CA GLU A 141 8.77 -3.75 -1.69
C GLU A 141 8.03 -3.64 -0.36
N GLY A 142 7.37 -2.50 -0.11
CA GLY A 142 6.53 -2.29 1.08
C GLY A 142 5.37 -3.28 1.15
N VAL A 143 4.64 -3.47 0.05
CA VAL A 143 3.57 -4.47 -0.06
C VAL A 143 4.10 -5.88 0.17
N GLY A 144 5.25 -6.22 -0.42
CA GLY A 144 5.90 -7.51 -0.22
C GLY A 144 6.28 -7.78 1.23
N LEU A 145 6.82 -6.78 1.91
CA LEU A 145 7.19 -6.87 3.32
C LEU A 145 5.96 -7.02 4.22
N CYS A 146 4.90 -6.24 3.98
CA CYS A 146 3.65 -6.35 4.73
C CYS A 146 2.98 -7.70 4.52
N SER A 147 3.01 -8.24 3.31
CA SER A 147 2.53 -9.58 2.99
C SER A 147 3.29 -10.65 3.78
N TYR A 148 4.61 -10.51 3.87
CA TYR A 148 5.45 -11.41 4.68
C TYR A 148 5.00 -11.41 6.15
N PHE A 149 4.75 -10.24 6.74
CA PHE A 149 4.29 -10.14 8.13
C PHE A 149 2.88 -10.68 8.34
N LEU A 150 1.99 -10.53 7.37
CA LEU A 150 0.61 -11.05 7.43
C LEU A 150 0.57 -12.58 7.27
N ILE A 151 1.32 -13.15 6.31
CA ILE A 151 1.39 -14.60 6.11
C ILE A 151 2.08 -15.27 7.29
N GLY A 152 3.19 -14.68 7.77
CA GLY A 152 3.96 -15.14 8.93
C GLY A 152 3.38 -14.72 10.29
N PHE A 153 2.11 -14.25 10.34
CA PHE A 153 1.50 -13.75 11.57
C PHE A 153 1.54 -14.79 12.70
N TRP A 154 1.20 -16.03 12.39
CA TRP A 154 1.31 -17.17 13.31
C TRP A 154 2.71 -17.81 13.23
N PHE A 155 3.74 -17.09 13.64
CA PHE A 155 5.15 -17.48 13.55
C PHE A 155 5.53 -18.81 14.25
N LYS A 156 4.65 -19.34 15.11
CA LYS A 156 4.81 -20.66 15.73
C LYS A 156 4.50 -21.83 14.79
N LYS A 157 3.84 -21.57 13.64
CA LYS A 157 3.52 -22.59 12.66
C LYS A 157 4.61 -22.63 11.58
N GLU A 158 5.36 -23.72 11.49
CA GLU A 158 6.42 -23.88 10.48
C GLU A 158 5.91 -23.73 9.04
N SER A 159 4.70 -24.23 8.76
CA SER A 159 4.09 -24.08 7.45
C SER A 159 3.82 -22.62 7.08
N ALA A 160 3.41 -21.78 8.03
CA ALA A 160 3.19 -20.36 7.81
C ALA A 160 4.51 -19.63 7.56
N ASN A 161 5.57 -19.96 8.30
CA ASN A 161 6.91 -19.38 8.11
C ASN A 161 7.49 -19.74 6.75
N ALA A 162 7.39 -21.01 6.34
CA ALA A 162 7.87 -21.45 5.03
C ALA A 162 7.09 -20.75 3.90
N ALA A 163 5.77 -20.59 4.03
CA ALA A 163 4.95 -19.87 3.06
C ALA A 163 5.31 -18.36 3.00
N ALA A 164 5.54 -17.72 4.15
CA ALA A 164 5.95 -16.33 4.23
C ALA A 164 7.30 -16.08 3.54
N ILE A 165 8.30 -16.92 3.81
CA ILE A 165 9.62 -16.82 3.18
C ILE A 165 9.49 -17.04 1.66
N LYS A 166 8.72 -18.05 1.24
CA LYS A 166 8.49 -18.33 -0.18
C LYS A 166 7.85 -17.13 -0.88
N ALA A 167 6.79 -16.57 -0.31
CA ALA A 167 6.11 -15.39 -0.87
C ALA A 167 7.06 -14.18 -0.99
N PHE A 168 7.86 -13.93 0.03
CA PHE A 168 8.83 -12.83 0.05
C PHE A 168 9.92 -12.98 -1.01
N VAL A 169 10.52 -14.17 -1.12
CA VAL A 169 11.57 -14.46 -2.12
C VAL A 169 10.99 -14.38 -3.54
N VAL A 170 9.83 -15.00 -3.78
CA VAL A 170 9.18 -14.98 -5.10
C VAL A 170 8.85 -13.55 -5.54
N ASN A 171 8.35 -12.71 -4.62
CA ASN A 171 8.04 -11.31 -4.93
C ASN A 171 9.29 -10.54 -5.41
N ARG A 172 10.44 -10.76 -4.80
CA ARG A 172 11.71 -10.12 -5.18
C ARG A 172 12.28 -10.64 -6.49
N VAL A 173 12.22 -11.95 -6.70
CA VAL A 173 12.65 -12.56 -7.97
C VAL A 173 11.76 -12.10 -9.11
N CYS A 174 10.46 -11.99 -8.90
CA CYS A 174 9.52 -11.48 -9.90
C CYS A 174 9.89 -10.06 -10.34
N LEU A 175 10.16 -9.15 -9.40
CA LEU A 175 10.60 -7.78 -9.70
C LEU A 175 11.90 -7.74 -10.49
N LEU A 176 12.89 -8.54 -10.11
CA LEU A 176 14.17 -8.60 -10.79
C LEU A 176 14.01 -9.10 -12.26
N TYR A 177 13.08 -10.04 -12.47
CA TYR A 177 12.86 -10.64 -13.79
C TYR A 177 11.98 -9.79 -14.71
N THR A 178 11.06 -9.02 -14.15
CA THR A 178 10.12 -8.17 -14.92
C THR A 178 10.58 -6.73 -15.07
N SER A 179 11.58 -6.30 -14.28
CA SER A 179 12.16 -4.97 -14.41
C SER A 179 12.95 -4.89 -15.74
N PRO A 180 12.64 -3.93 -16.63
CA PRO A 180 13.34 -3.79 -17.90
C PRO A 180 14.82 -3.49 -17.64
N SER A 181 15.67 -4.41 -18.06
CA SER A 181 17.13 -4.24 -18.00
C SER A 181 17.63 -3.65 -19.31
N PRO A 182 18.57 -2.70 -19.30
CA PRO A 182 19.24 -2.23 -20.52
C PRO A 182 19.94 -3.35 -21.31
N ARG A 183 20.13 -4.51 -20.68
CA ARG A 183 20.70 -5.72 -21.30
C ARG A 183 19.64 -6.71 -21.78
N ASP A 184 18.34 -6.41 -21.62
CA ASP A 184 17.29 -7.31 -22.10
C ASP A 184 17.19 -7.20 -23.62
N PRO A 185 17.53 -8.29 -24.37
CA PRO A 185 17.46 -8.27 -25.83
C PRO A 185 16.04 -8.12 -26.38
N LYS A 186 15.01 -8.26 -25.54
CA LYS A 186 13.62 -8.05 -25.94
C LYS A 186 13.23 -6.56 -25.96
N THR A 187 13.86 -5.72 -25.17
CA THR A 187 13.61 -4.27 -25.18
C THR A 187 14.25 -3.57 -26.38
N SER A 188 15.29 -4.18 -27.00
CA SER A 188 15.92 -3.67 -28.23
C SER A 188 15.12 -3.94 -29.50
N ARG A 189 14.01 -4.68 -29.40
CA ARG A 189 13.13 -5.04 -30.53
C ARG A 189 11.78 -4.32 -30.52
N MET A 190 11.70 -3.12 -29.96
CA MET A 190 10.58 -2.25 -30.33
C MET A 190 10.76 -1.88 -31.79
N PRO A 191 9.86 -2.29 -32.71
CA PRO A 191 9.92 -1.81 -34.09
C PRO A 191 9.76 -0.30 -34.00
N SER A 192 10.71 0.45 -34.53
CA SER A 192 10.49 1.84 -34.90
C SER A 192 9.34 1.81 -35.90
N SER A 193 8.13 1.94 -35.44
CA SER A 193 6.98 2.19 -36.31
C SER A 193 7.21 3.57 -36.91
N ALA A 194 7.45 3.56 -38.20
CA ALA A 194 7.40 4.72 -39.05
C ALA A 194 6.08 5.47 -38.90
#